data_854567336065ff88ca5b9f5dfa89b6d4
#
_entry.id   854567336065ff88ca5b9f5dfa89b6d4
#
_cell.length_a   1.000
_cell.length_b   1.000
_cell.length_c   1.000
_cell.angle_alpha   90.00
_cell.angle_beta   90.00
_cell.angle_gamma   90.00
#
_symmetry.space_group_name_H-M   'P 1'
#
loop_
_entity.id
_entity.type
_entity.pdbx_description
1 polymer ?
#
loop_
_entity_poly.entity_id
_entity_poly.type
_entity_poly.pdbx_seq_one_letter_code
_entity_poly.pdbx_strand_id
1 'polypeptide(L)'
;MSDKFQTSDEKLQQEFNRWAAAGEGPKMENHHLNITEKTLRLMNLRPGERVLDLGCGSGWATRLLARLVGEGPEGFGQVVGLDVSDEMVRLARESSRDFDNILYIWGSAQQIPWEENFFDKVLSVESFYYYPDQDRALMELFRVMAPRGRLFILINLYRDNVYSLQWVDKLKVPVHVRSAAEYVELLKKQVFDNVEARQIPDDTPTPDDYQTKSFHSLDDLRAFKREGALLLTASKPDLRTPAPGYTIY
;
A
#
# COMPACT_ATOMS: atom_id res chain seq x y z
N MET A 1 -34.21 7.21 7.05
CA MET A 1 -34.35 7.22 5.58
C MET A 1 -33.16 7.98 4.98
N SER A 2 -31.94 7.43 4.99
CA SER A 2 -30.77 8.07 4.37
C SER A 2 -29.77 7.06 3.74
N ASP A 3 -30.17 5.81 3.50
CA ASP A 3 -29.24 4.76 3.03
C ASP A 3 -29.09 4.64 1.49
N LYS A 4 -29.58 5.58 0.71
CA LYS A 4 -29.69 5.35 -0.74
C LYS A 4 -28.56 5.93 -1.61
N PHE A 5 -27.59 6.66 -1.06
CA PHE A 5 -26.54 7.31 -1.86
C PHE A 5 -25.17 7.39 -1.18
N GLN A 6 -24.81 6.41 -0.35
CA GLN A 6 -23.44 6.33 0.13
C GLN A 6 -22.50 5.93 -0.99
N THR A 7 -21.47 6.75 -1.22
CA THR A 7 -20.39 6.43 -2.17
C THR A 7 -19.59 5.22 -1.68
N SER A 8 -18.88 4.58 -2.60
CA SER A 8 -18.01 3.44 -2.24
C SER A 8 -16.94 3.83 -1.23
N ASP A 9 -16.41 5.06 -1.33
CA ASP A 9 -15.41 5.60 -0.40
C ASP A 9 -16.00 5.85 1.00
N GLU A 10 -17.24 6.33 1.10
CA GLU A 10 -17.91 6.51 2.40
C GLU A 10 -18.12 5.17 3.14
N LYS A 11 -18.47 4.11 2.42
CA LYS A 11 -18.59 2.76 3.02
C LYS A 11 -17.24 2.25 3.50
N LEU A 12 -16.21 2.48 2.72
CA LEU A 12 -14.84 2.10 3.06
C LEU A 12 -14.36 2.88 4.29
N GLN A 13 -14.57 4.19 4.32
CA GLN A 13 -14.28 5.06 5.47
C GLN A 13 -14.96 4.56 6.75
N GLN A 14 -16.25 4.27 6.69
CA GLN A 14 -16.98 3.78 7.86
C GLN A 14 -16.45 2.45 8.38
N GLU A 15 -16.07 1.53 7.50
CA GLU A 15 -15.48 0.26 7.93
C GLU A 15 -14.14 0.47 8.62
N PHE A 16 -13.24 1.27 8.05
CA PHE A 16 -11.93 1.53 8.65
C PHE A 16 -12.01 2.43 9.89
N ASN A 17 -13.00 3.32 10.00
CA ASN A 17 -13.30 4.02 11.25
C ASN A 17 -13.71 3.04 12.36
N ARG A 18 -14.49 2.00 12.04
CA ARG A 18 -14.81 0.92 13.00
C ARG A 18 -13.56 0.14 13.41
N TRP A 19 -12.64 -0.14 12.48
CA TRP A 19 -11.38 -0.80 12.79
C TRP A 19 -10.50 0.06 13.69
N ALA A 20 -10.42 1.35 13.44
CA ALA A 20 -9.71 2.30 14.29
C ALA A 20 -10.26 2.28 15.72
N ALA A 21 -11.58 2.39 15.88
CA ALA A 21 -12.25 2.34 17.18
C ALA A 21 -12.09 0.99 17.91
N ALA A 22 -11.95 -0.11 17.17
CA ALA A 22 -11.70 -1.45 17.72
C ALA A 22 -10.20 -1.71 18.06
N GLY A 23 -9.31 -0.74 17.83
CA GLY A 23 -7.87 -0.89 18.08
C GLY A 23 -7.17 -1.88 17.13
N GLU A 24 -7.67 -2.05 15.90
CA GLU A 24 -7.07 -2.96 14.92
C GLU A 24 -5.81 -2.38 14.27
N GLY A 25 -5.64 -1.05 14.25
CA GLY A 25 -4.49 -0.39 13.63
C GLY A 25 -3.12 -0.92 14.11
N PRO A 26 -2.83 -0.96 15.42
CA PRO A 26 -1.56 -1.53 15.94
C PRO A 26 -1.39 -3.02 15.66
N LYS A 27 -2.49 -3.79 15.55
CA LYS A 27 -2.41 -5.22 15.23
C LYS A 27 -1.95 -5.46 13.79
N MET A 28 -2.30 -4.55 12.86
CA MET A 28 -1.87 -4.62 11.47
C MET A 28 -0.35 -4.53 11.35
N GLU A 29 0.31 -3.68 12.15
CA GLU A 29 1.78 -3.64 12.21
C GLU A 29 2.37 -5.01 12.51
N ASN A 30 1.94 -5.66 13.58
CA ASN A 30 2.47 -6.96 14.00
C ASN A 30 2.29 -8.04 12.94
N HIS A 31 1.19 -8.01 12.18
CA HIS A 31 0.89 -9.01 11.16
C HIS A 31 1.68 -8.81 9.87
N HIS A 32 2.11 -7.59 9.57
CA HIS A 32 2.69 -7.25 8.27
C HIS A 32 4.13 -6.74 8.33
N LEU A 33 4.69 -6.56 9.55
CA LEU A 33 6.01 -5.95 9.75
C LEU A 33 7.11 -6.69 8.96
N ASN A 34 7.18 -8.03 9.07
CA ASN A 34 8.24 -8.81 8.44
C ASN A 34 8.28 -8.64 6.91
N ILE A 35 7.12 -8.81 6.25
CA ILE A 35 7.02 -8.67 4.78
C ILE A 35 7.23 -7.21 4.35
N THR A 36 6.80 -6.25 5.16
CA THR A 36 7.01 -4.82 4.88
C THR A 36 8.47 -4.42 5.02
N GLU A 37 9.18 -4.86 6.06
CA GLU A 37 10.63 -4.60 6.18
C GLU A 37 11.42 -5.18 5.01
N LYS A 38 11.06 -6.38 4.52
CA LYS A 38 11.67 -6.95 3.32
C LYS A 38 11.39 -6.08 2.09
N THR A 39 10.17 -5.57 1.96
CA THR A 39 9.77 -4.66 0.89
C THR A 39 10.53 -3.33 0.99
N LEU A 40 10.69 -2.75 2.18
CA LEU A 40 11.46 -1.51 2.37
C LEU A 40 12.92 -1.66 1.94
N ARG A 41 13.56 -2.82 2.18
CA ARG A 41 14.91 -3.10 1.66
C ARG A 41 14.95 -3.10 0.12
N LEU A 42 13.91 -3.65 -0.53
CA LEU A 42 13.79 -3.66 -2.00
C LEU A 42 13.46 -2.27 -2.58
N MET A 43 12.80 -1.43 -1.80
CA MET A 43 12.54 -0.04 -2.18
C MET A 43 13.85 0.75 -2.36
N ASN A 44 14.91 0.39 -1.65
CA ASN A 44 16.20 1.09 -1.69
C ASN A 44 16.02 2.61 -1.51
N LEU A 45 15.37 2.96 -0.40
CA LEU A 45 15.09 4.34 -0.04
C LEU A 45 16.39 5.13 0.21
N ARG A 46 16.38 6.39 -0.19
CA ARG A 46 17.50 7.30 -0.03
C ARG A 46 17.10 8.50 0.83
N PRO A 47 18.03 9.02 1.65
CA PRO A 47 17.81 10.29 2.33
C PRO A 47 17.44 11.40 1.33
N GLY A 48 16.44 12.22 1.69
CA GLY A 48 15.94 13.30 0.85
C GLY A 48 14.77 12.91 -0.07
N GLU A 49 14.43 11.62 -0.23
CA GLU A 49 13.30 11.20 -1.08
C GLU A 49 11.94 11.58 -0.49
N ARG A 50 10.98 11.83 -1.38
CA ARG A 50 9.58 12.12 -1.08
C ARG A 50 8.75 10.86 -1.34
N VAL A 51 8.11 10.36 -0.29
CA VAL A 51 7.41 9.07 -0.34
C VAL A 51 5.94 9.25 0.01
N LEU A 52 5.06 8.59 -0.74
CA LEU A 52 3.65 8.44 -0.41
C LEU A 52 3.42 7.05 0.19
N ASP A 53 2.81 7.00 1.38
CA ASP A 53 2.24 5.79 1.98
C ASP A 53 0.73 5.82 1.76
N LEU A 54 0.24 5.03 0.78
CA LEU A 54 -1.15 5.05 0.34
C LEU A 54 -1.96 3.97 1.03
N GLY A 55 -2.99 4.38 1.78
CA GLY A 55 -3.72 3.54 2.72
C GLY A 55 -2.90 3.33 4.00
N CYS A 56 -2.38 4.43 4.56
CA CYS A 56 -1.39 4.40 5.64
C CYS A 56 -1.93 3.88 6.98
N GLY A 57 -3.26 3.77 7.14
CA GLY A 57 -3.90 3.36 8.38
C GLY A 57 -3.42 4.19 9.57
N SER A 58 -3.01 3.53 10.66
CA SER A 58 -2.47 4.17 11.88
C SER A 58 -1.02 4.67 11.73
N GLY A 59 -0.46 4.69 10.52
CA GLY A 59 0.83 5.31 10.20
C GLY A 59 2.07 4.53 10.61
N TRP A 60 1.97 3.24 10.91
CA TRP A 60 3.13 2.45 11.33
C TRP A 60 4.18 2.31 10.20
N ALA A 61 3.76 2.01 8.96
CA ALA A 61 4.65 1.95 7.81
C ALA A 61 5.18 3.34 7.44
N THR A 62 4.36 4.38 7.56
CA THR A 62 4.76 5.77 7.36
C THR A 62 5.94 6.15 8.27
N ARG A 63 5.90 5.77 9.57
CA ARG A 63 7.00 6.02 10.51
C ARG A 63 8.28 5.27 10.14
N LEU A 64 8.18 4.04 9.62
CA LEU A 64 9.34 3.30 9.12
C LEU A 64 9.96 4.00 7.90
N LEU A 65 9.14 4.44 6.95
CA LEU A 65 9.57 5.21 5.78
C LEU A 65 10.28 6.51 6.20
N ALA A 66 9.70 7.25 7.14
CA ALA A 66 10.22 8.53 7.61
C ALA A 66 11.63 8.44 8.20
N ARG A 67 11.92 7.35 8.93
CA ARG A 67 13.26 7.08 9.46
C ARG A 67 14.28 6.80 8.35
N LEU A 68 13.85 6.25 7.23
CA LEU A 68 14.75 5.84 6.13
C LEU A 68 15.06 6.97 5.15
N VAL A 69 14.13 7.94 5.01
CA VAL A 69 14.33 9.06 4.08
C VAL A 69 14.89 10.33 4.71
N GLY A 70 15.09 10.41 6.01
CA GLY A 70 15.64 11.49 6.81
C GLY A 70 16.33 12.62 6.07
N GLU A 71 17.41 13.16 6.64
CA GLU A 71 18.21 14.23 6.05
C GLU A 71 19.09 13.70 4.91
N GLY A 72 19.07 14.36 3.76
CA GLY A 72 19.84 13.99 2.58
C GLY A 72 20.51 15.20 1.92
N PRO A 73 21.31 15.00 0.85
CA PRO A 73 22.04 16.07 0.15
C PRO A 73 21.14 17.17 -0.41
N GLU A 74 19.90 16.85 -0.74
CA GLU A 74 18.93 17.78 -1.36
C GLU A 74 17.91 18.32 -0.34
N GLY A 75 18.11 18.03 0.96
CA GLY A 75 17.22 18.44 2.04
C GLY A 75 16.62 17.25 2.80
N PHE A 76 15.60 17.54 3.62
CA PHE A 76 14.87 16.52 4.36
C PHE A 76 13.93 15.75 3.44
N GLY A 77 14.02 14.41 3.49
CA GLY A 77 13.04 13.54 2.91
C GLY A 77 11.69 13.69 3.60
N GLN A 78 10.62 13.59 2.84
CA GLN A 78 9.25 13.75 3.33
C GLN A 78 8.43 12.50 3.09
N VAL A 79 7.63 12.11 4.07
CA VAL A 79 6.63 11.06 3.90
C VAL A 79 5.23 11.63 4.08
N VAL A 80 4.37 11.35 3.10
CA VAL A 80 2.95 11.67 3.17
C VAL A 80 2.18 10.38 3.37
N GLY A 81 1.44 10.26 4.48
CA GLY A 81 0.49 9.18 4.70
C GLY A 81 -0.91 9.63 4.28
N LEU A 82 -1.56 8.88 3.38
CA LEU A 82 -2.93 9.14 2.98
C LEU A 82 -3.81 7.94 3.33
N ASP A 83 -4.95 8.21 3.97
CA ASP A 83 -5.97 7.19 4.27
C ASP A 83 -7.39 7.75 4.10
N VAL A 84 -8.32 6.88 3.72
CA VAL A 84 -9.73 7.21 3.56
C VAL A 84 -10.45 7.34 4.90
N SER A 85 -9.91 6.78 5.97
CA SER A 85 -10.42 6.84 7.33
C SER A 85 -9.83 8.05 8.07
N ASP A 86 -10.65 9.02 8.41
CA ASP A 86 -10.25 10.17 9.23
C ASP A 86 -9.83 9.77 10.65
N GLU A 87 -10.42 8.71 11.22
CA GLU A 87 -10.02 8.16 12.51
C GLU A 87 -8.64 7.48 12.46
N MET A 88 -8.32 6.74 11.40
CA MET A 88 -6.98 6.20 11.19
C MET A 88 -5.95 7.32 11.06
N VAL A 89 -6.25 8.36 10.29
CA VAL A 89 -5.39 9.55 10.14
C VAL A 89 -5.19 10.25 11.49
N ARG A 90 -6.23 10.36 12.34
CA ARG A 90 -6.10 10.91 13.68
C ARG A 90 -5.14 10.09 14.54
N LEU A 91 -5.29 8.76 14.57
CA LEU A 91 -4.39 7.84 15.28
C LEU A 91 -2.95 7.93 14.76
N ALA A 92 -2.78 8.02 13.44
CA ALA A 92 -1.47 8.15 12.82
C ALA A 92 -0.75 9.44 13.26
N ARG A 93 -1.45 10.57 13.27
CA ARG A 93 -0.92 11.85 13.76
C ARG A 93 -0.51 11.79 15.23
N GLU A 94 -1.35 11.18 16.07
CA GLU A 94 -1.08 11.04 17.50
C GLU A 94 0.16 10.18 17.75
N SER A 95 0.34 9.10 17.00
CA SER A 95 1.47 8.16 17.14
C SER A 95 2.76 8.65 16.48
N SER A 96 2.72 9.77 15.76
CA SER A 96 3.87 10.27 14.98
C SER A 96 4.30 11.68 15.39
N ARG A 97 3.98 12.12 16.62
CA ARG A 97 4.28 13.48 17.11
C ARG A 97 5.77 13.82 17.14
N ASP A 98 6.61 12.79 17.21
CA ASP A 98 8.07 12.93 17.29
C ASP A 98 8.74 12.95 15.89
N PHE A 99 7.96 13.04 14.82
CA PHE A 99 8.46 13.07 13.44
C PHE A 99 8.15 14.41 12.78
N ASP A 100 9.18 15.13 12.37
CA ASP A 100 9.06 16.45 11.71
C ASP A 100 8.88 16.31 10.18
N ASN A 101 9.12 15.12 9.64
CA ASN A 101 9.12 14.83 8.21
C ASN A 101 7.90 14.00 7.73
N ILE A 102 6.85 13.92 8.54
CA ILE A 102 5.60 13.23 8.18
C ILE A 102 4.45 14.21 8.07
N LEU A 103 3.66 14.06 7.01
CA LEU A 103 2.36 14.71 6.86
C LEU A 103 1.28 13.62 6.66
N TYR A 104 0.17 13.71 7.39
CA TYR A 104 -0.98 12.81 7.20
C TYR A 104 -2.16 13.57 6.60
N ILE A 105 -2.78 12.95 5.58
CA ILE A 105 -3.91 13.48 4.84
C ILE A 105 -5.06 12.48 4.88
N TRP A 106 -6.23 12.98 5.22
CA TRP A 106 -7.47 12.28 5.00
C TRP A 106 -7.93 12.48 3.57
N GLY A 107 -8.14 11.40 2.82
CA GLY A 107 -8.51 11.48 1.41
C GLY A 107 -8.62 10.12 0.74
N SER A 108 -9.12 10.13 -0.50
CA SER A 108 -9.31 8.96 -1.33
C SER A 108 -8.11 8.69 -2.22
N ALA A 109 -7.77 7.40 -2.40
CA ALA A 109 -6.80 6.96 -3.41
C ALA A 109 -7.24 7.29 -4.85
N GLN A 110 -8.55 7.47 -5.07
CA GLN A 110 -9.15 7.80 -6.38
C GLN A 110 -9.09 9.29 -6.71
N GLN A 111 -8.70 10.13 -5.73
CA GLN A 111 -8.49 11.56 -5.89
C GLN A 111 -7.46 12.03 -4.86
N ILE A 112 -6.18 11.82 -5.15
CA ILE A 112 -5.09 12.16 -4.25
C ILE A 112 -4.91 13.69 -4.22
N PRO A 113 -5.11 14.36 -3.06
CA PRO A 113 -5.04 15.81 -2.95
C PRO A 113 -3.59 16.31 -2.89
N TRP A 114 -2.83 16.03 -3.95
CA TRP A 114 -1.43 16.38 -4.09
C TRP A 114 -1.11 16.81 -5.52
N GLU A 115 -0.03 17.56 -5.68
CA GLU A 115 0.45 18.01 -6.97
C GLU A 115 0.99 16.86 -7.83
N GLU A 116 1.03 17.05 -9.13
CA GLU A 116 1.59 16.07 -10.06
C GLU A 116 3.12 16.00 -9.98
N ASN A 117 3.70 14.86 -10.35
CA ASN A 117 5.14 14.66 -10.48
C ASN A 117 5.94 14.92 -9.19
N PHE A 118 5.36 14.63 -8.04
CA PHE A 118 5.98 14.94 -6.75
C PHE A 118 6.70 13.75 -6.11
N PHE A 119 6.06 12.60 -5.97
CA PHE A 119 6.57 11.49 -5.17
C PHE A 119 7.60 10.64 -5.93
N ASP A 120 8.78 10.48 -5.33
CA ASP A 120 9.85 9.64 -5.87
C ASP A 120 9.53 8.15 -5.70
N LYS A 121 8.82 7.80 -4.61
CA LYS A 121 8.33 6.43 -4.35
C LYS A 121 6.94 6.43 -3.74
N VAL A 122 6.20 5.36 -4.03
CA VAL A 122 4.90 5.09 -3.43
C VAL A 122 4.94 3.69 -2.82
N LEU A 123 4.45 3.56 -1.60
CA LEU A 123 4.17 2.29 -0.93
C LEU A 123 2.67 2.18 -0.66
N SER A 124 2.10 0.99 -0.87
CA SER A 124 0.75 0.63 -0.44
C SER A 124 0.82 -0.75 0.18
N VAL A 125 0.49 -0.87 1.48
CA VAL A 125 0.52 -2.14 2.21
C VAL A 125 -0.90 -2.52 2.60
N GLU A 126 -1.35 -3.70 2.17
CA GLU A 126 -2.66 -4.28 2.54
C GLU A 126 -3.87 -3.37 2.30
N SER A 127 -3.80 -2.48 1.32
CA SER A 127 -4.87 -1.52 1.06
C SER A 127 -5.40 -1.54 -0.38
N PHE A 128 -4.58 -1.86 -1.37
CA PHE A 128 -4.92 -1.70 -2.79
C PHE A 128 -6.14 -2.53 -3.23
N TYR A 129 -6.35 -3.71 -2.69
CA TYR A 129 -7.51 -4.55 -3.02
C TYR A 129 -8.84 -4.02 -2.49
N TYR A 130 -8.83 -3.04 -1.59
CA TYR A 130 -10.03 -2.34 -1.11
C TYR A 130 -10.48 -1.19 -2.02
N TYR A 131 -9.62 -0.66 -2.90
CA TYR A 131 -9.96 0.53 -3.67
C TYR A 131 -11.11 0.25 -4.64
N PRO A 132 -12.23 0.99 -4.55
CA PRO A 132 -13.42 0.71 -5.35
C PRO A 132 -13.18 0.81 -6.86
N ASP A 133 -12.39 1.77 -7.29
CA ASP A 133 -11.94 1.94 -8.67
C ASP A 133 -10.40 1.92 -8.72
N GLN A 134 -9.84 0.73 -8.96
CA GLN A 134 -8.40 0.53 -9.03
C GLN A 134 -7.77 1.21 -10.26
N ASP A 135 -8.49 1.29 -11.39
CA ASP A 135 -8.02 2.01 -12.56
C ASP A 135 -7.84 3.51 -12.23
N ARG A 136 -8.83 4.12 -11.59
CA ARG A 136 -8.77 5.52 -11.16
C ARG A 136 -7.67 5.78 -10.14
N ALA A 137 -7.50 4.90 -9.15
CA ALA A 137 -6.43 5.00 -8.18
C ALA A 137 -5.04 4.94 -8.84
N LEU A 138 -4.85 4.05 -9.82
CA LEU A 138 -3.59 3.97 -10.57
C LEU A 138 -3.35 5.20 -11.45
N MET A 139 -4.39 5.79 -12.05
CA MET A 139 -4.25 7.07 -12.77
C MET A 139 -3.79 8.21 -11.84
N GLU A 140 -4.34 8.29 -10.64
CA GLU A 140 -3.92 9.28 -9.64
C GLU A 140 -2.49 9.02 -9.15
N LEU A 141 -2.13 7.77 -8.89
CA LEU A 141 -0.76 7.39 -8.57
C LEU A 141 0.21 7.80 -9.69
N PHE A 142 -0.14 7.50 -10.94
CA PHE A 142 0.65 7.92 -12.09
C PHE A 142 0.80 9.45 -12.14
N ARG A 143 -0.26 10.20 -11.85
CA ARG A 143 -0.24 11.66 -11.84
C ARG A 143 0.73 12.20 -10.79
N VAL A 144 0.62 11.74 -9.54
CA VAL A 144 1.38 12.31 -8.42
C VAL A 144 2.83 11.81 -8.33
N MET A 145 3.15 10.67 -8.93
CA MET A 145 4.53 10.15 -8.97
C MET A 145 5.42 11.02 -9.87
N ALA A 146 6.65 11.25 -9.43
CA ALA A 146 7.68 11.88 -10.24
C ALA A 146 8.04 11.01 -11.47
N PRO A 147 8.54 11.59 -12.58
CA PRO A 147 9.14 10.80 -13.65
C PRO A 147 10.22 9.87 -13.10
N ARG A 148 10.24 8.61 -13.54
CA ARG A 148 11.07 7.52 -12.97
C ARG A 148 10.74 7.13 -11.52
N GLY A 149 9.71 7.71 -10.91
CA GLY A 149 9.21 7.32 -9.60
C GLY A 149 8.79 5.85 -9.58
N ARG A 150 8.91 5.20 -8.43
CA ARG A 150 8.65 3.76 -8.27
C ARG A 150 7.46 3.49 -7.38
N LEU A 151 6.61 2.58 -7.82
CA LEU A 151 5.42 2.08 -7.11
C LEU A 151 5.71 0.71 -6.50
N PHE A 152 5.26 0.51 -5.27
CA PHE A 152 5.33 -0.74 -4.52
C PHE A 152 3.96 -1.01 -3.88
N ILE A 153 3.31 -2.11 -4.28
CA ILE A 153 2.04 -2.58 -3.72
C ILE A 153 2.28 -3.94 -3.11
N LEU A 154 2.11 -4.05 -1.80
CA LEU A 154 2.30 -5.29 -1.03
C LEU A 154 0.95 -5.76 -0.50
N ILE A 155 0.52 -6.96 -0.90
CA ILE A 155 -0.79 -7.51 -0.55
C ILE A 155 -0.70 -9.01 -0.22
N ASN A 156 -1.39 -9.42 0.83
CA ASN A 156 -1.57 -10.83 1.20
C ASN A 156 -2.80 -11.46 0.54
N LEU A 157 -3.85 -10.64 0.31
CA LEU A 157 -5.08 -11.12 -0.31
C LEU A 157 -4.97 -11.04 -1.84
N TYR A 158 -4.60 -12.15 -2.46
CA TYR A 158 -4.59 -12.32 -3.92
C TYR A 158 -4.93 -13.78 -4.29
N ARG A 159 -5.40 -13.99 -5.52
CA ARG A 159 -6.02 -15.26 -5.94
C ARG A 159 -5.05 -16.44 -5.87
N ASP A 160 -3.78 -16.22 -6.16
CA ASP A 160 -2.81 -17.31 -6.23
C ASP A 160 -2.39 -17.80 -4.84
N ASN A 161 -2.55 -16.98 -3.77
CA ASN A 161 -2.43 -17.43 -2.39
C ASN A 161 -3.80 -17.92 -1.89
N VAL A 162 -4.10 -19.17 -2.18
CA VAL A 162 -5.41 -19.77 -1.86
C VAL A 162 -5.76 -19.75 -0.37
N TYR A 163 -4.75 -19.70 0.50
CA TYR A 163 -4.94 -19.65 1.96
C TYR A 163 -5.49 -18.31 2.45
N SER A 164 -5.31 -17.22 1.69
CA SER A 164 -5.87 -15.90 2.02
C SER A 164 -7.35 -15.76 1.64
N LEU A 165 -7.84 -16.59 0.71
CA LEU A 165 -9.19 -16.47 0.16
C LEU A 165 -10.30 -16.67 1.20
N GLN A 166 -10.02 -17.43 2.27
CA GLN A 166 -10.95 -17.61 3.40
C GLN A 166 -11.30 -16.31 4.14
N TRP A 167 -10.57 -15.22 3.89
CA TRP A 167 -10.86 -13.93 4.50
C TRP A 167 -11.95 -13.15 3.78
N VAL A 168 -12.17 -13.41 2.49
CA VAL A 168 -13.12 -12.67 1.64
C VAL A 168 -14.51 -12.61 2.27
N ASP A 169 -15.02 -13.76 2.73
CA ASP A 169 -16.34 -13.85 3.36
C ASP A 169 -16.44 -13.16 4.73
N LYS A 170 -15.31 -12.82 5.33
CA LYS A 170 -15.23 -12.12 6.63
C LYS A 170 -15.16 -10.61 6.49
N LEU A 171 -14.83 -10.11 5.29
CA LEU A 171 -14.74 -8.68 5.01
C LEU A 171 -16.12 -8.08 4.81
N LYS A 172 -16.34 -6.90 5.39
CA LYS A 172 -17.64 -6.19 5.33
C LYS A 172 -17.74 -5.20 4.18
N VAL A 173 -16.66 -5.03 3.45
CA VAL A 173 -16.57 -4.17 2.26
C VAL A 173 -16.13 -5.00 1.06
N PRO A 174 -16.56 -4.65 -0.16
CA PRO A 174 -16.11 -5.32 -1.37
C PRO A 174 -14.60 -5.24 -1.53
N VAL A 175 -14.01 -6.29 -2.08
CA VAL A 175 -12.58 -6.37 -2.38
C VAL A 175 -12.34 -6.90 -3.79
N HIS A 176 -11.25 -6.48 -4.40
CA HIS A 176 -10.78 -6.98 -5.67
C HIS A 176 -9.75 -8.09 -5.45
N VAL A 177 -10.12 -9.34 -5.70
CA VAL A 177 -9.21 -10.49 -5.59
C VAL A 177 -8.75 -10.90 -6.99
N ARG A 178 -7.56 -10.48 -7.37
CA ARG A 178 -6.93 -10.78 -8.66
C ARG A 178 -5.75 -11.72 -8.48
N SER A 179 -5.37 -12.42 -9.56
CA SER A 179 -4.09 -13.12 -9.62
C SER A 179 -2.92 -12.13 -9.81
N ALA A 180 -1.70 -12.59 -9.56
CA ALA A 180 -0.50 -11.80 -9.84
C ALA A 180 -0.45 -11.34 -11.31
N ALA A 181 -0.80 -12.23 -12.26
CA ALA A 181 -0.85 -11.91 -13.68
C ALA A 181 -1.89 -10.81 -14.00
N GLU A 182 -3.09 -10.88 -13.41
CA GLU A 182 -4.14 -9.86 -13.62
C GLU A 182 -3.74 -8.49 -13.04
N TYR A 183 -3.02 -8.46 -11.90
CA TYR A 183 -2.47 -7.20 -11.38
C TYR A 183 -1.37 -6.62 -12.26
N VAL A 184 -0.49 -7.47 -12.82
CA VAL A 184 0.54 -7.05 -13.78
C VAL A 184 -0.11 -6.41 -15.02
N GLU A 185 -1.13 -7.04 -15.58
CA GLU A 185 -1.84 -6.49 -16.74
C GLU A 185 -2.58 -5.18 -16.40
N LEU A 186 -3.15 -5.08 -15.19
CA LEU A 186 -3.78 -3.84 -14.72
C LEU A 186 -2.79 -2.68 -14.67
N LEU A 187 -1.58 -2.90 -14.13
CA LEU A 187 -0.52 -1.89 -14.07
C LEU A 187 -0.02 -1.49 -15.46
N LYS A 188 0.21 -2.47 -16.36
CA LYS A 188 0.62 -2.21 -17.74
C LYS A 188 -0.43 -1.41 -18.52
N LYS A 189 -1.72 -1.70 -18.32
CA LYS A 189 -2.83 -0.94 -18.93
C LYS A 189 -2.76 0.55 -18.56
N GLN A 190 -2.28 0.88 -17.36
CA GLN A 190 -2.11 2.26 -16.89
C GLN A 190 -0.73 2.85 -17.24
N VAL A 191 -0.08 2.31 -18.27
CA VAL A 191 1.21 2.76 -18.87
C VAL A 191 2.37 2.85 -17.88
N PHE A 192 2.36 2.04 -16.83
CA PHE A 192 3.53 1.85 -16.00
C PHE A 192 4.56 0.96 -16.70
N ASP A 193 5.84 1.31 -16.51
CA ASP A 193 6.99 0.54 -17.00
C ASP A 193 7.56 -0.37 -15.90
N ASN A 194 8.41 -1.33 -16.30
CA ASN A 194 9.15 -2.21 -15.40
C ASN A 194 8.23 -2.91 -14.38
N VAL A 195 7.05 -3.35 -14.87
CA VAL A 195 6.06 -4.01 -14.04
C VAL A 195 6.52 -5.41 -13.70
N GLU A 196 6.73 -5.68 -12.41
CA GLU A 196 7.13 -7.00 -11.89
C GLU A 196 6.20 -7.43 -10.77
N ALA A 197 6.05 -8.74 -10.62
CA ALA A 197 5.36 -9.37 -9.49
C ALA A 197 6.29 -10.39 -8.85
N ARG A 198 6.40 -10.37 -7.52
CA ARG A 198 7.16 -11.37 -6.76
C ARG A 198 6.50 -11.68 -5.44
N GLN A 199 6.75 -12.86 -4.93
CA GLN A 199 6.32 -13.28 -3.61
C GLN A 199 7.34 -12.86 -2.55
N ILE A 200 6.83 -12.41 -1.40
CA ILE A 200 7.61 -12.03 -0.21
C ILE A 200 7.15 -12.95 0.94
N PRO A 201 7.85 -14.07 1.19
CA PRO A 201 7.51 -14.96 2.28
C PRO A 201 7.62 -14.29 3.65
N ASP A 202 6.72 -14.64 4.56
CA ASP A 202 6.80 -14.22 5.97
C ASP A 202 7.59 -15.25 6.78
N ASP A 203 8.79 -14.89 7.20
CA ASP A 203 9.69 -15.76 7.99
C ASP A 203 9.44 -15.67 9.50
N THR A 204 8.41 -14.95 9.94
CA THR A 204 8.10 -14.85 11.36
C THR A 204 7.82 -16.24 11.92
N PRO A 205 8.53 -16.69 12.97
CA PRO A 205 8.31 -17.99 13.57
C PRO A 205 6.85 -18.19 14.01
N THR A 206 6.32 -19.37 13.78
CA THR A 206 4.98 -19.75 14.23
C THR A 206 5.12 -20.94 15.18
N PRO A 207 4.93 -20.73 16.50
CA PRO A 207 5.02 -21.79 17.51
C PRO A 207 4.01 -22.92 17.25
N ASP A 208 4.33 -24.15 17.65
CA ASP A 208 3.47 -25.31 17.42
C ASP A 208 2.16 -25.26 18.21
N ASP A 209 2.14 -24.53 19.32
CA ASP A 209 0.97 -24.30 20.17
C ASP A 209 0.19 -23.04 19.81
N TYR A 210 0.57 -22.34 18.71
CA TYR A 210 -0.09 -21.10 18.28
C TYR A 210 -1.55 -21.36 17.88
N GLN A 211 -2.46 -20.62 18.48
CA GLN A 211 -3.89 -20.67 18.17
C GLN A 211 -4.25 -19.62 17.13
N THR A 212 -4.49 -20.05 15.90
CA THR A 212 -4.94 -19.15 14.82
C THR A 212 -6.46 -19.00 14.83
N LYS A 213 -6.93 -17.75 14.70
CA LYS A 213 -8.35 -17.44 14.50
C LYS A 213 -8.66 -17.09 13.02
N SER A 214 -7.63 -16.84 12.24
CA SER A 214 -7.76 -16.35 10.87
C SER A 214 -7.62 -17.47 9.83
N PHE A 215 -7.11 -18.63 10.22
CA PHE A 215 -6.89 -19.78 9.34
C PHE A 215 -7.61 -21.04 9.89
N HIS A 216 -7.95 -21.98 9.01
CA HIS A 216 -8.61 -23.22 9.41
C HIS A 216 -7.67 -24.15 10.21
N SER A 217 -6.37 -24.07 9.93
CA SER A 217 -5.35 -24.85 10.63
C SER A 217 -4.04 -24.08 10.76
N LEU A 218 -3.15 -24.58 11.63
CA LEU A 218 -1.80 -24.06 11.76
C LEU A 218 -0.95 -24.34 10.50
N ASP A 219 -1.23 -25.44 9.82
CA ASP A 219 -0.55 -25.77 8.57
C ASP A 219 -0.96 -24.82 7.43
N ASP A 220 -2.23 -24.40 7.38
CA ASP A 220 -2.68 -23.36 6.44
C ASP A 220 -1.99 -22.02 6.70
N LEU A 221 -1.84 -21.62 7.97
CA LEU A 221 -1.07 -20.43 8.33
C LEU A 221 0.39 -20.53 7.89
N ARG A 222 1.02 -21.68 8.12
CA ARG A 222 2.42 -21.92 7.70
C ARG A 222 2.55 -21.92 6.17
N ALA A 223 1.59 -22.52 5.49
CA ALA A 223 1.55 -22.52 4.02
C ALA A 223 1.34 -21.11 3.46
N PHE A 224 0.38 -20.35 4.01
CA PHE A 224 0.16 -18.95 3.69
C PHE A 224 1.44 -18.12 3.82
N LYS A 225 2.18 -18.26 4.91
CA LYS A 225 3.45 -17.56 5.13
C LYS A 225 4.53 -17.95 4.11
N ARG A 226 4.62 -19.23 3.74
CA ARG A 226 5.57 -19.70 2.70
C ARG A 226 5.22 -19.18 1.31
N GLU A 227 3.92 -19.20 0.94
CA GLU A 227 3.46 -18.59 -0.32
C GLU A 227 3.78 -17.09 -0.36
N GLY A 228 3.63 -16.42 0.79
CA GLY A 228 4.02 -15.04 1.00
C GLY A 228 3.04 -14.03 0.42
N ALA A 229 3.30 -12.78 0.74
CA ALA A 229 2.62 -11.63 0.17
C ALA A 229 3.05 -11.39 -1.28
N LEU A 230 2.14 -10.92 -2.11
CA LEU A 230 2.45 -10.46 -3.46
C LEU A 230 2.96 -9.02 -3.39
N LEU A 231 4.20 -8.81 -3.84
CA LEU A 231 4.76 -7.50 -4.10
C LEU A 231 4.69 -7.21 -5.59
N LEU A 232 3.92 -6.19 -5.95
CA LEU A 232 3.88 -5.61 -7.28
C LEU A 232 4.80 -4.40 -7.29
N THR A 233 5.67 -4.30 -8.28
CA THR A 233 6.52 -3.12 -8.50
C THR A 233 6.33 -2.60 -9.91
N ALA A 234 6.41 -1.27 -10.05
CA ALA A 234 6.32 -0.60 -11.32
C ALA A 234 7.07 0.73 -11.28
N SER A 235 7.29 1.35 -12.42
CA SER A 235 7.85 2.70 -12.51
C SER A 235 7.03 3.58 -13.44
N LYS A 236 6.97 4.88 -13.11
CA LYS A 236 6.47 5.88 -14.04
C LYS A 236 7.52 6.14 -15.12
N PRO A 237 7.21 6.02 -16.43
CA PRO A 237 8.15 6.36 -17.49
C PRO A 237 8.57 7.83 -17.43
N ASP A 238 9.79 8.12 -17.91
CA ASP A 238 10.22 9.50 -18.15
C ASP A 238 9.82 9.91 -19.57
N LEU A 239 8.60 10.43 -19.70
CA LEU A 239 8.05 10.85 -21.01
C LEU A 239 8.83 12.00 -21.67
N ARG A 240 9.78 12.61 -20.97
CA ARG A 240 10.67 13.65 -21.54
C ARG A 240 11.86 13.07 -22.32
N THR A 241 12.14 11.77 -22.13
CA THR A 241 13.17 11.07 -22.88
C THR A 241 12.51 10.42 -24.10
N PRO A 242 12.88 10.78 -25.35
CA PRO A 242 12.35 10.09 -26.54
C PRO A 242 12.61 8.60 -26.42
N ALA A 243 11.65 7.77 -26.80
CA ALA A 243 11.88 6.34 -26.88
C ALA A 243 13.13 6.06 -27.77
N PRO A 244 14.02 5.13 -27.40
CA PRO A 244 15.18 4.82 -28.20
C PRO A 244 14.72 4.41 -29.59
N GLY A 245 15.07 5.21 -30.62
CA GLY A 245 14.70 4.96 -32.01
C GLY A 245 13.84 6.04 -32.70
N TYR A 246 13.34 7.05 -31.99
CA TYR A 246 12.68 8.20 -32.62
C TYR A 246 13.67 9.37 -32.76
N THR A 247 14.26 9.50 -33.97
CA THR A 247 14.96 10.74 -34.37
C THR A 247 13.88 11.68 -34.90
N ILE A 248 13.64 12.79 -34.22
CA ILE A 248 12.83 13.90 -34.79
C ILE A 248 13.74 14.60 -35.82
N TYR A 249 13.38 14.52 -37.12
CA TYR A 249 13.96 15.30 -38.20
C TYR A 249 13.26 16.64 -38.29
#